data_4e7603a331c0dc4f0691062747011b45
#
_entry.id   4e7603a331c0dc4f0691062747011b45
#
_cell.length_a   1.000
_cell.length_b   1.000
_cell.length_c   1.000
_cell.angle_alpha   90.00
_cell.angle_beta   90.00
_cell.angle_gamma   90.00
#
_symmetry.space_group_name_H-M   'P 1'
#
loop_
_entity.id
_entity.type
_entity.pdbx_description
1 polymer ?
#
loop_
_entity_poly.entity_id
_entity_poly.type
_entity_poly.pdbx_seq_one_letter_code
_entity_poly.pdbx_strand_id
1 'polypeptide(L)'
;MNVKIEDSWKEQLAEEFEKDYFVRLTDFVREEYKTGTIYPPGRLIFNAFNLCPFDQTKVVIIGQDPYHGPGQAHGLCFSVNEGIAFPPSLQNIFKEIQADLGKPIPTHGDLTRWANQGVLLLNATLTVRAHQAGSHQRHGWEEFTDSAIRILAEKRENLVFILWGAYAQKKGAFIDRNKHLVLTSAHPSPLSAYNGFFGNKHFSRANEYLISHGITPINW
;
A
#
# COMPACT_ATOMS: atom_id res chain seq x y z
N MET A 1 -12.09 18.74 -9.95
CA MET A 1 -11.04 18.17 -10.84
C MET A 1 -11.41 16.74 -11.25
N ASN A 2 -11.22 16.40 -12.51
CA ASN A 2 -11.55 15.06 -13.01
C ASN A 2 -10.33 14.13 -12.89
N VAL A 3 -10.27 13.38 -11.80
CA VAL A 3 -9.20 12.40 -11.53
C VAL A 3 -9.63 11.02 -12.01
N LYS A 4 -8.77 10.32 -12.74
CA LYS A 4 -9.04 8.96 -13.21
C LYS A 4 -8.66 7.96 -12.13
N ILE A 5 -9.61 7.63 -11.29
CA ILE A 5 -9.50 6.67 -10.21
C ILE A 5 -10.79 5.83 -10.17
N GLU A 6 -10.74 4.63 -9.60
CA GLU A 6 -11.90 3.74 -9.49
C GLU A 6 -13.09 4.47 -8.82
N ASP A 7 -14.30 4.20 -9.32
CA ASP A 7 -15.51 5.02 -9.03
C ASP A 7 -15.85 5.10 -7.53
N SER A 8 -15.77 4.00 -6.78
CA SER A 8 -16.10 4.03 -5.35
C SER A 8 -15.12 4.88 -4.54
N TRP A 9 -13.83 4.84 -4.89
CA TRP A 9 -12.82 5.70 -4.30
C TRP A 9 -12.98 7.16 -4.74
N LYS A 10 -13.35 7.38 -5.99
CA LYS A 10 -13.59 8.73 -6.50
C LYS A 10 -14.73 9.42 -5.74
N GLU A 11 -15.78 8.69 -5.43
CA GLU A 11 -16.89 9.17 -4.62
C GLU A 11 -16.44 9.53 -3.21
N GLN A 12 -15.70 8.64 -2.55
CA GLN A 12 -15.23 8.87 -1.19
C GLN A 12 -14.23 10.00 -1.06
N LEU A 13 -13.40 10.20 -2.08
CA LEU A 13 -12.31 11.19 -2.07
C LEU A 13 -12.65 12.48 -2.84
N ALA A 14 -13.91 12.65 -3.27
CA ALA A 14 -14.31 13.77 -4.13
C ALA A 14 -13.90 15.14 -3.54
N GLU A 15 -14.06 15.35 -2.25
CA GLU A 15 -13.70 16.60 -1.58
C GLU A 15 -12.19 16.86 -1.60
N GLU A 16 -11.36 15.80 -1.51
CA GLU A 16 -9.90 15.94 -1.52
C GLU A 16 -9.41 16.52 -2.85
N PHE A 17 -10.03 16.15 -3.97
CA PHE A 17 -9.62 16.60 -5.30
C PHE A 17 -9.82 18.09 -5.54
N GLU A 18 -10.65 18.76 -4.73
CA GLU A 18 -10.92 20.18 -4.81
C GLU A 18 -10.06 21.03 -3.86
N LYS A 19 -9.29 20.40 -2.97
CA LYS A 19 -8.44 21.10 -2.01
C LYS A 19 -7.20 21.69 -2.66
N ASP A 20 -6.74 22.82 -2.15
CA ASP A 20 -5.57 23.53 -2.67
C ASP A 20 -4.31 22.67 -2.71
N TYR A 21 -4.08 21.86 -1.66
CA TYR A 21 -2.90 20.99 -1.65
C TYR A 21 -2.92 20.00 -2.80
N PHE A 22 -4.10 19.46 -3.15
CA PHE A 22 -4.23 18.48 -4.23
C PHE A 22 -4.01 19.13 -5.60
N VAL A 23 -4.49 20.36 -5.80
CA VAL A 23 -4.22 21.13 -7.00
C VAL A 23 -2.72 21.36 -7.18
N ARG A 24 -2.04 21.81 -6.12
CA ARG A 24 -0.58 22.00 -6.15
C ARG A 24 0.17 20.68 -6.39
N LEU A 25 -0.27 19.61 -5.77
CA LEU A 25 0.29 18.27 -5.98
C LEU A 25 0.17 17.83 -7.43
N THR A 26 -1.02 18.02 -8.02
CA THR A 26 -1.28 17.67 -9.42
C THR A 26 -0.38 18.45 -10.37
N ASP A 27 -0.22 19.75 -10.15
CA ASP A 27 0.64 20.60 -10.97
C ASP A 27 2.10 20.16 -10.86
N PHE A 28 2.57 19.87 -9.65
CA PHE A 28 3.91 19.35 -9.39
C PHE A 28 4.14 18.03 -10.13
N VAL A 29 3.24 17.06 -9.97
CA VAL A 29 3.37 15.72 -10.58
C VAL A 29 3.38 15.82 -12.11
N ARG A 30 2.48 16.62 -12.69
CA ARG A 30 2.45 16.83 -14.15
C ARG A 30 3.75 17.38 -14.68
N GLU A 31 4.32 18.37 -13.99
CA GLU A 31 5.60 18.96 -14.40
C GLU A 31 6.74 17.94 -14.28
N GLU A 32 6.75 17.14 -13.23
CA GLU A 32 7.75 16.08 -13.03
C GLU A 32 7.73 15.05 -14.17
N TYR A 33 6.55 14.61 -14.60
CA TYR A 33 6.42 13.68 -15.72
C TYR A 33 6.85 14.28 -17.06
N LYS A 34 6.72 15.60 -17.23
CA LYS A 34 7.18 16.29 -18.45
C LYS A 34 8.70 16.42 -18.53
N THR A 35 9.35 16.61 -17.39
CA THR A 35 10.76 17.03 -17.33
C THR A 35 11.71 15.93 -16.93
N GLY A 36 11.22 14.78 -16.45
CA GLY A 36 12.06 13.70 -15.95
C GLY A 36 11.46 12.32 -16.10
N THR A 37 12.20 11.33 -15.62
CA THR A 37 11.72 9.94 -15.54
C THR A 37 11.13 9.70 -14.17
N ILE A 38 9.83 9.44 -14.13
CA ILE A 38 9.04 9.26 -12.90
C ILE A 38 8.44 7.86 -12.89
N TYR A 39 8.41 7.24 -11.71
CA TYR A 39 7.77 5.94 -11.49
C TYR A 39 6.63 6.05 -10.48
N PRO A 40 5.61 5.19 -10.59
CA PRO A 40 5.30 4.29 -11.73
C PRO A 40 4.86 5.08 -12.97
N PRO A 41 4.62 4.43 -14.12
CA PRO A 41 3.97 5.07 -15.26
C PRO A 41 2.68 5.76 -14.84
N GLY A 42 2.37 6.91 -15.44
CA GLY A 42 1.24 7.76 -15.01
C GLY A 42 -0.09 7.04 -14.88
N ARG A 43 -0.38 6.10 -15.79
CA ARG A 43 -1.60 5.29 -15.76
C ARG A 43 -1.70 4.36 -14.54
N LEU A 44 -0.59 4.13 -13.82
CA LEU A 44 -0.52 3.22 -12.67
C LEU A 44 -0.39 3.94 -11.33
N ILE A 45 -0.44 5.26 -11.29
CA ILE A 45 -0.33 6.03 -10.03
C ILE A 45 -1.38 5.56 -9.01
N PHE A 46 -2.63 5.38 -9.43
CA PHE A 46 -3.75 4.98 -8.58
C PHE A 46 -4.06 3.47 -8.63
N ASN A 47 -3.11 2.65 -9.05
CA ASN A 47 -3.36 1.22 -9.26
C ASN A 47 -3.84 0.50 -8.00
N ALA A 48 -3.35 0.88 -6.81
CA ALA A 48 -3.79 0.30 -5.55
C ALA A 48 -5.30 0.49 -5.34
N PHE A 49 -5.83 1.66 -5.68
CA PHE A 49 -7.25 1.97 -5.58
C PHE A 49 -8.05 1.30 -6.71
N ASN A 50 -7.51 1.29 -7.93
CA ASN A 50 -8.19 0.75 -9.10
C ASN A 50 -8.41 -0.76 -9.00
N LEU A 51 -7.48 -1.48 -8.37
CA LEU A 51 -7.57 -2.94 -8.19
C LEU A 51 -8.31 -3.34 -6.91
N CYS A 52 -8.47 -2.43 -5.96
CA CYS A 52 -9.10 -2.71 -4.67
C CYS A 52 -10.15 -1.64 -4.34
N PRO A 53 -11.39 -1.78 -4.85
CA PRO A 53 -12.47 -0.83 -4.57
C PRO A 53 -12.71 -0.62 -3.09
N PHE A 54 -13.25 0.53 -2.72
CA PHE A 54 -13.48 0.93 -1.33
C PHE A 54 -14.29 -0.11 -0.56
N ASP A 55 -15.39 -0.59 -1.14
CA ASP A 55 -16.29 -1.54 -0.49
C ASP A 55 -15.75 -2.97 -0.45
N GLN A 56 -14.72 -3.28 -1.22
CA GLN A 56 -14.10 -4.60 -1.29
C GLN A 56 -12.83 -4.72 -0.46
N THR A 57 -12.35 -3.62 0.09
CA THR A 57 -11.14 -3.62 0.92
C THR A 57 -11.36 -4.44 2.19
N LYS A 58 -10.44 -5.33 2.50
CA LYS A 58 -10.41 -6.19 3.69
C LYS A 58 -9.17 -5.97 4.53
N VAL A 59 -8.04 -5.80 3.86
CA VAL A 59 -6.71 -5.63 4.47
C VAL A 59 -6.05 -4.41 3.87
N VAL A 60 -5.38 -3.61 4.68
CA VAL A 60 -4.59 -2.45 4.24
C VAL A 60 -3.15 -2.67 4.66
N ILE A 61 -2.24 -2.61 3.70
CA ILE A 61 -0.79 -2.62 3.94
C ILE A 61 -0.25 -1.27 3.50
N ILE A 62 0.49 -0.60 4.39
CA ILE A 62 1.03 0.74 4.13
C ILE A 62 2.52 0.64 3.86
N GLY A 63 2.93 1.04 2.65
CA GLY A 63 4.31 1.25 2.28
C GLY A 63 4.67 2.74 2.33
N GLN A 64 5.90 3.07 1.97
CA GLN A 64 6.39 4.45 1.99
C GLN A 64 6.45 5.07 0.61
N ASP A 65 7.41 4.71 -0.21
CA ASP A 65 7.65 5.23 -1.56
C ASP A 65 7.56 4.11 -2.59
N PRO A 66 7.23 4.43 -3.85
CA PRO A 66 7.43 3.47 -4.94
C PRO A 66 8.91 3.12 -5.11
N TYR A 67 9.19 1.95 -5.65
CA TYR A 67 10.54 1.62 -6.09
C TYR A 67 10.99 2.59 -7.17
N HIS A 68 12.26 3.01 -7.11
CA HIS A 68 12.81 4.02 -8.01
C HIS A 68 13.71 3.47 -9.13
N GLY A 69 13.79 2.15 -9.25
CA GLY A 69 14.50 1.48 -10.33
C GLY A 69 13.62 1.23 -11.56
N PRO A 70 14.21 1.11 -12.75
CA PRO A 70 13.46 0.88 -13.98
C PRO A 70 12.60 -0.38 -13.92
N GLY A 71 11.35 -0.29 -14.34
CA GLY A 71 10.45 -1.42 -14.47
C GLY A 71 9.96 -2.06 -13.17
N GLN A 72 10.33 -1.54 -12.00
CA GLN A 72 9.96 -2.12 -10.71
C GLN A 72 8.52 -1.74 -10.29
N ALA A 73 8.27 -0.45 -10.08
CA ALA A 73 7.00 0.04 -9.53
C ALA A 73 5.84 -0.05 -10.53
N HIS A 74 4.70 -0.51 -10.04
CA HIS A 74 3.46 -0.52 -10.81
C HIS A 74 2.23 -0.09 -9.99
N GLY A 75 2.45 0.69 -8.94
CA GLY A 75 1.38 1.31 -8.15
C GLY A 75 0.87 0.50 -6.97
N LEU A 76 1.51 -0.60 -6.62
CA LEU A 76 1.21 -1.43 -5.44
C LEU A 76 2.44 -1.47 -4.53
N CYS A 77 2.29 -1.16 -3.25
CA CYS A 77 3.42 -1.16 -2.33
C CYS A 77 4.04 -2.57 -2.22
N PHE A 78 5.37 -2.63 -2.11
CA PHE A 78 6.20 -3.85 -2.06
C PHE A 78 6.21 -4.69 -3.34
N SER A 79 5.25 -4.52 -4.23
CA SER A 79 5.10 -5.31 -5.46
C SER A 79 6.03 -4.82 -6.57
N VAL A 80 6.50 -5.77 -7.37
CA VAL A 80 7.25 -5.48 -8.62
C VAL A 80 6.59 -6.16 -9.79
N ASN A 81 6.82 -5.63 -10.99
CA ASN A 81 6.38 -6.29 -12.22
C ASN A 81 6.98 -7.69 -12.35
N GLU A 82 6.28 -8.59 -13.03
CA GLU A 82 6.84 -9.91 -13.39
C GLU A 82 8.16 -9.76 -14.15
N GLY A 83 9.10 -10.68 -13.90
CA GLY A 83 10.42 -10.65 -14.52
C GLY A 83 11.44 -9.76 -13.80
N ILE A 84 11.02 -8.99 -12.81
CA ILE A 84 11.91 -8.16 -11.98
C ILE A 84 12.33 -8.96 -10.75
N ALA A 85 13.61 -8.87 -10.41
CA ALA A 85 14.15 -9.49 -9.19
C ALA A 85 13.45 -8.94 -7.94
N PHE A 86 13.20 -9.81 -6.97
CA PHE A 86 12.54 -9.41 -5.72
C PHE A 86 13.40 -8.44 -4.94
N PRO A 87 12.90 -7.22 -4.64
CA PRO A 87 13.58 -6.35 -3.70
C PRO A 87 13.73 -7.01 -2.32
N PRO A 88 14.73 -6.62 -1.52
CA PRO A 88 15.02 -7.30 -0.25
C PRO A 88 13.85 -7.38 0.72
N SER A 89 13.05 -6.32 0.84
CA SER A 89 11.85 -6.34 1.71
C SER A 89 10.82 -7.36 1.22
N LEU A 90 10.60 -7.45 -0.09
CA LEU A 90 9.67 -8.43 -0.67
C LEU A 90 10.16 -9.87 -0.47
N GLN A 91 11.46 -10.11 -0.59
CA GLN A 91 12.05 -11.42 -0.26
C GLN A 91 11.70 -11.83 1.16
N ASN A 92 11.83 -10.92 2.12
CA ASN A 92 11.55 -11.16 3.53
C ASN A 92 10.05 -11.36 3.78
N ILE A 93 9.18 -10.63 3.08
CA ILE A 93 7.73 -10.85 3.13
C ILE A 93 7.40 -12.29 2.70
N PHE A 94 7.95 -12.76 1.59
CA PHE A 94 7.70 -14.13 1.12
C PHE A 94 8.30 -15.20 2.06
N LYS A 95 9.45 -14.93 2.68
CA LYS A 95 10.02 -15.83 3.70
C LYS A 95 9.08 -15.95 4.91
N GLU A 96 8.50 -14.84 5.36
CA GLU A 96 7.55 -14.87 6.48
C GLU A 96 6.27 -15.62 6.11
N ILE A 97 5.73 -15.42 4.91
CA ILE A 97 4.55 -16.17 4.42
C ILE A 97 4.86 -17.68 4.39
N GLN A 98 6.02 -18.07 3.91
CA GLN A 98 6.44 -19.47 3.90
C GLN A 98 6.51 -20.06 5.30
N ALA A 99 7.10 -19.32 6.24
CA ALA A 99 7.21 -19.76 7.64
C ALA A 99 5.86 -19.81 8.35
N ASP A 100 4.99 -18.83 8.09
CA ASP A 100 3.67 -18.69 8.73
C ASP A 100 2.64 -19.67 8.18
N LEU A 101 2.56 -19.80 6.85
CA LEU A 101 1.49 -20.53 6.16
C LEU A 101 1.95 -21.79 5.44
N GLY A 102 3.25 -22.05 5.38
CA GLY A 102 3.81 -23.21 4.65
C GLY A 102 3.69 -23.08 3.12
N LYS A 103 3.41 -21.88 2.60
CA LYS A 103 3.29 -21.66 1.16
C LYS A 103 4.67 -21.50 0.51
N PRO A 104 4.89 -22.06 -0.69
CA PRO A 104 6.15 -21.87 -1.40
C PRO A 104 6.36 -20.41 -1.79
N ILE A 105 7.60 -20.00 -1.93
CA ILE A 105 7.96 -18.67 -2.44
C ILE A 105 7.51 -18.60 -3.90
N PRO A 106 6.77 -17.54 -4.30
CA PRO A 106 6.28 -17.39 -5.69
C PRO A 106 7.43 -17.24 -6.70
N THR A 107 7.14 -17.47 -7.96
CA THR A 107 8.09 -17.32 -9.06
C THR A 107 8.23 -15.85 -9.52
N HIS A 108 7.28 -14.98 -9.17
CA HIS A 108 7.32 -13.56 -9.48
C HIS A 108 6.83 -12.73 -8.31
N GLY A 109 7.17 -11.44 -8.31
CA GLY A 109 6.85 -10.51 -7.22
C GLY A 109 5.67 -9.58 -7.49
N ASP A 110 4.82 -9.88 -8.45
CA ASP A 110 3.61 -9.10 -8.71
C ASP A 110 2.50 -9.50 -7.73
N LEU A 111 2.08 -8.56 -6.88
CA LEU A 111 1.08 -8.77 -5.84
C LEU A 111 -0.35 -8.39 -6.27
N THR A 112 -0.59 -8.23 -7.57
CA THR A 112 -1.92 -7.93 -8.11
C THR A 112 -2.97 -8.93 -7.62
N ARG A 113 -2.63 -10.20 -7.46
CA ARG A 113 -3.56 -11.22 -6.94
C ARG A 113 -4.03 -10.93 -5.52
N TRP A 114 -3.20 -10.29 -4.69
CA TRP A 114 -3.64 -9.84 -3.36
C TRP A 114 -4.62 -8.68 -3.46
N ALA A 115 -4.30 -7.69 -4.30
CA ALA A 115 -5.16 -6.52 -4.51
C ALA A 115 -6.55 -6.93 -4.98
N ASN A 116 -6.63 -7.87 -5.91
CA ASN A 116 -7.89 -8.39 -6.45
C ASN A 116 -8.74 -9.14 -5.41
N GLN A 117 -8.15 -9.52 -4.28
CA GLN A 117 -8.85 -10.18 -3.17
C GLN A 117 -9.27 -9.21 -2.06
N GLY A 118 -8.97 -7.93 -2.19
CA GLY A 118 -9.33 -6.93 -1.19
C GLY A 118 -8.17 -6.45 -0.34
N VAL A 119 -6.93 -6.61 -0.78
CA VAL A 119 -5.75 -6.04 -0.11
C VAL A 119 -5.41 -4.70 -0.76
N LEU A 120 -5.55 -3.61 -0.01
CA LEU A 120 -5.13 -2.29 -0.44
C LEU A 120 -3.63 -2.14 -0.16
N LEU A 121 -2.83 -2.22 -1.21
CA LEU A 121 -1.37 -2.11 -1.15
C LEU A 121 -0.95 -0.65 -1.42
N LEU A 122 -1.00 0.18 -0.39
CA LEU A 122 -0.91 1.63 -0.52
C LEU A 122 0.43 2.18 -0.04
N ASN A 123 1.18 2.80 -0.95
CA ASN A 123 2.31 3.66 -0.56
C ASN A 123 1.80 5.01 -0.04
N ALA A 124 2.51 5.59 0.92
CA ALA A 124 2.21 6.93 1.42
C ALA A 124 2.43 8.00 0.34
N THR A 125 3.45 7.81 -0.50
CA THR A 125 3.80 8.67 -1.64
C THR A 125 3.62 7.84 -2.90
N LEU A 126 2.87 8.35 -3.88
CA LEU A 126 2.45 7.54 -5.04
C LEU A 126 3.33 7.70 -6.27
N THR A 127 4.30 8.62 -6.23
CA THR A 127 5.26 8.85 -7.33
C THR A 127 6.66 9.05 -6.78
N VAL A 128 7.66 8.86 -7.63
CA VAL A 128 9.08 9.04 -7.29
C VAL A 128 9.91 9.31 -8.55
N ARG A 129 10.95 10.13 -8.44
CA ARG A 129 11.94 10.28 -9.52
C ARG A 129 12.81 9.04 -9.63
N ALA A 130 13.17 8.67 -10.86
CA ALA A 130 14.10 7.58 -11.09
C ALA A 130 15.38 7.77 -10.28
N HIS A 131 15.81 6.73 -9.58
CA HIS A 131 17.05 6.68 -8.78
C HIS A 131 17.11 7.65 -7.60
N GLN A 132 16.01 8.29 -7.22
CA GLN A 132 15.96 9.28 -6.14
C GLN A 132 14.87 8.96 -5.12
N ALA A 133 15.16 8.02 -4.23
CA ALA A 133 14.25 7.65 -3.15
C ALA A 133 13.80 8.89 -2.35
N GLY A 134 12.50 8.97 -2.05
CA GLY A 134 11.94 10.06 -1.27
C GLY A 134 11.81 11.39 -1.99
N SER A 135 12.11 11.45 -3.29
CA SER A 135 12.15 12.71 -4.06
C SER A 135 10.80 13.43 -4.15
N HIS A 136 9.69 12.71 -4.03
CA HIS A 136 8.34 13.30 -4.08
C HIS A 136 7.67 13.41 -2.71
N GLN A 137 8.39 13.17 -1.63
CA GLN A 137 7.88 13.42 -0.27
C GLN A 137 7.64 14.92 -0.05
N ARG A 138 6.67 15.25 0.80
CA ARG A 138 6.31 16.61 1.20
C ARG A 138 5.75 17.49 0.07
N HIS A 139 5.15 16.87 -0.94
CA HIS A 139 4.46 17.57 -2.03
C HIS A 139 2.93 17.38 -2.01
N GLY A 140 2.40 16.63 -1.03
CA GLY A 140 0.97 16.46 -0.83
C GLY A 140 0.45 15.03 -0.92
N TRP A 141 1.23 14.06 -1.43
CA TRP A 141 0.78 12.66 -1.47
C TRP A 141 0.42 12.12 -0.09
N GLU A 142 1.23 12.45 0.93
CA GLU A 142 1.02 11.96 2.29
C GLU A 142 -0.32 12.42 2.85
N GLU A 143 -0.72 13.67 2.59
CA GLU A 143 -2.01 14.21 2.98
C GLU A 143 -3.16 13.49 2.28
N PHE A 144 -3.01 13.23 0.99
CA PHE A 144 -3.99 12.49 0.20
C PHE A 144 -4.17 11.06 0.71
N THR A 145 -3.09 10.33 0.92
CA THR A 145 -3.15 8.95 1.40
C THR A 145 -3.60 8.85 2.86
N ASP A 146 -3.28 9.84 3.69
CA ASP A 146 -3.84 9.94 5.04
C ASP A 146 -5.36 10.06 5.00
N SER A 147 -5.89 10.88 4.09
CA SER A 147 -7.34 11.03 3.92
C SER A 147 -8.00 9.73 3.46
N ALA A 148 -7.37 9.01 2.52
CA ALA A 148 -7.88 7.72 2.06
C ALA A 148 -7.96 6.69 3.19
N ILE A 149 -6.90 6.58 4.00
CA ILE A 149 -6.85 5.65 5.14
C ILE A 149 -7.88 6.05 6.19
N ARG A 150 -8.00 7.36 6.48
CA ARG A 150 -8.96 7.87 7.46
C ARG A 150 -10.41 7.57 7.07
N ILE A 151 -10.79 7.86 5.83
CA ILE A 151 -12.15 7.60 5.33
C ILE A 151 -12.46 6.11 5.42
N LEU A 152 -11.53 5.27 5.03
CA LEU A 152 -11.66 3.82 5.09
C LEU A 152 -11.86 3.35 6.54
N ALA A 153 -11.02 3.82 7.46
CA ALA A 153 -11.08 3.45 8.87
C ALA A 153 -12.36 3.94 9.57
N GLU A 154 -12.87 5.11 9.18
CA GLU A 154 -14.08 5.68 9.77
C GLU A 154 -15.37 5.06 9.23
N LYS A 155 -15.44 4.80 7.92
CA LYS A 155 -16.67 4.36 7.24
C LYS A 155 -16.83 2.84 7.14
N ARG A 156 -15.75 2.09 7.30
CA ARG A 156 -15.75 0.63 7.22
C ARG A 156 -15.54 0.02 8.61
N GLU A 157 -15.83 -1.26 8.75
CA GLU A 157 -15.63 -2.02 9.98
C GLU A 157 -14.95 -3.35 9.68
N ASN A 158 -14.28 -3.92 10.69
CA ASN A 158 -13.69 -5.25 10.62
C ASN A 158 -12.61 -5.37 9.52
N LEU A 159 -11.85 -4.30 9.32
CA LEU A 159 -10.69 -4.33 8.45
C LEU A 159 -9.43 -4.74 9.23
N VAL A 160 -8.42 -5.21 8.51
CA VAL A 160 -7.09 -5.48 9.05
C VAL A 160 -6.12 -4.44 8.51
N PHE A 161 -5.48 -3.70 9.40
CA PHE A 161 -4.41 -2.76 9.04
C PHE A 161 -3.07 -3.38 9.44
N ILE A 162 -2.18 -3.54 8.49
CA ILE A 162 -0.84 -4.10 8.69
C ILE A 162 0.18 -2.97 8.56
N LEU A 163 0.83 -2.64 9.68
CA LEU A 163 1.70 -1.48 9.81
C LEU A 163 3.12 -1.93 10.16
N TRP A 164 3.97 -2.07 9.16
CA TRP A 164 5.36 -2.48 9.31
C TRP A 164 6.29 -1.27 9.43
N GLY A 165 6.96 -1.15 10.56
CA GLY A 165 7.90 -0.10 10.86
C GLY A 165 7.27 1.17 11.44
N ALA A 166 8.12 2.05 11.96
CA ALA A 166 7.69 3.25 12.68
C ALA A 166 6.87 4.21 11.81
N TYR A 167 7.26 4.38 10.55
CA TYR A 167 6.58 5.29 9.63
C TYR A 167 5.12 4.89 9.40
N ALA A 168 4.87 3.61 9.07
CA ALA A 168 3.51 3.10 8.86
C ALA A 168 2.70 3.14 10.16
N GLN A 169 3.30 2.82 11.29
CA GLN A 169 2.65 2.84 12.60
C GLN A 169 2.22 4.26 12.99
N LYS A 170 3.04 5.27 12.71
CA LYS A 170 2.69 6.67 12.94
C LYS A 170 1.53 7.10 12.04
N LYS A 171 1.57 6.73 10.77
CA LYS A 171 0.52 7.04 9.79
C LYS A 171 -0.82 6.43 10.17
N GLY A 172 -0.83 5.23 10.76
CA GLY A 172 -2.02 4.52 11.21
C GLY A 172 -2.35 4.67 12.70
N ALA A 173 -1.69 5.59 13.42
CA ALA A 173 -1.86 5.72 14.88
C ALA A 173 -3.28 6.09 15.31
N PHE A 174 -4.06 6.75 14.45
CA PHE A 174 -5.45 7.18 14.74
C PHE A 174 -6.49 6.06 14.61
N ILE A 175 -6.13 4.90 14.06
CA ILE A 175 -7.07 3.82 13.76
C ILE A 175 -7.67 3.23 15.04
N ASP A 176 -9.01 3.16 15.11
CA ASP A 176 -9.74 2.60 16.24
C ASP A 176 -9.60 1.07 16.28
N ARG A 177 -8.89 0.58 17.29
CA ARG A 177 -8.63 -0.86 17.49
C ARG A 177 -9.86 -1.64 17.98
N ASN A 178 -10.93 -0.95 18.36
CA ASN A 178 -12.22 -1.57 18.66
C ASN A 178 -13.04 -1.86 17.39
N LYS A 179 -12.75 -1.13 16.31
CA LYS A 179 -13.42 -1.33 15.01
C LYS A 179 -12.64 -2.24 14.07
N HIS A 180 -11.33 -2.26 14.18
CA HIS A 180 -10.43 -2.93 13.26
C HIS A 180 -9.32 -3.67 13.99
N LEU A 181 -8.75 -4.66 13.33
CA LEU A 181 -7.50 -5.27 13.78
C LEU A 181 -6.32 -4.45 13.25
N VAL A 182 -5.44 -4.02 14.14
CA VAL A 182 -4.18 -3.35 13.76
C VAL A 182 -3.01 -4.24 14.16
N LEU A 183 -2.26 -4.71 13.17
CA LEU A 183 -1.08 -5.55 13.34
C LEU A 183 0.17 -4.72 13.11
N THR A 184 1.07 -4.72 14.08
CA THR A 184 2.31 -3.93 14.02
C THR A 184 3.52 -4.83 14.23
N SER A 185 4.61 -4.53 13.54
CA SER A 185 5.92 -5.15 13.75
C SER A 185 7.02 -4.27 13.15
N ALA A 186 8.29 -4.70 13.32
CA ALA A 186 9.39 -4.12 12.58
C ALA A 186 9.16 -4.24 11.06
N HIS A 187 9.82 -3.38 10.30
CA HIS A 187 9.74 -3.37 8.83
C HIS A 187 10.43 -4.61 8.23
N PRO A 188 9.96 -5.14 7.09
CA PRO A 188 10.59 -6.30 6.43
C PRO A 188 11.96 -6.02 5.80
N SER A 189 12.43 -4.78 5.79
CA SER A 189 13.79 -4.45 5.32
C SER A 189 14.84 -5.31 6.03
N PRO A 190 15.92 -5.75 5.33
CA PRO A 190 17.03 -6.46 5.97
C PRO A 190 17.62 -5.73 7.18
N LEU A 191 17.51 -4.40 7.23
CA LEU A 191 18.00 -3.59 8.36
C LEU A 191 17.23 -3.82 9.66
N SER A 192 16.00 -4.33 9.60
CA SER A 192 15.09 -4.45 10.75
C SER A 192 14.30 -5.75 10.83
N ALA A 193 14.32 -6.59 9.81
CA ALA A 193 13.47 -7.78 9.75
C ALA A 193 13.69 -8.75 10.91
N TYR A 194 14.92 -8.89 11.39
CA TYR A 194 15.25 -9.74 12.54
C TYR A 194 14.86 -9.13 13.89
N ASN A 195 14.42 -7.87 13.91
CA ASN A 195 13.99 -7.17 15.11
C ASN A 195 12.47 -7.28 15.36
N GLY A 196 11.83 -8.30 14.80
CA GLY A 196 10.42 -8.59 15.06
C GLY A 196 9.51 -8.72 13.84
N PHE A 197 10.02 -8.54 12.62
CA PHE A 197 9.22 -8.86 11.42
C PHE A 197 9.11 -10.37 11.24
N PHE A 198 10.22 -11.09 11.21
CA PHE A 198 10.20 -12.55 11.13
C PHE A 198 9.53 -13.13 12.39
N GLY A 199 8.54 -13.99 12.19
CA GLY A 199 7.76 -14.58 13.25
C GLY A 199 6.53 -13.74 13.65
N ASN A 200 6.23 -12.63 12.97
CA ASN A 200 5.06 -11.81 13.29
C ASN A 200 3.74 -12.51 12.98
N LYS A 201 3.72 -13.46 12.07
CA LYS A 201 2.51 -14.24 11.67
C LYS A 201 1.34 -13.37 11.24
N HIS A 202 1.60 -12.22 10.65
CA HIS A 202 0.56 -11.28 10.28
C HIS A 202 -0.39 -11.84 9.24
N PHE A 203 0.06 -12.75 8.38
CA PHE A 203 -0.76 -13.32 7.31
C PHE A 203 -1.81 -14.30 7.84
N SER A 204 -1.44 -15.21 8.74
CA SER A 204 -2.39 -16.09 9.42
C SER A 204 -3.28 -15.30 10.39
N ARG A 205 -2.73 -14.35 11.12
CA ARG A 205 -3.50 -13.53 12.07
C ARG A 205 -4.55 -12.68 11.37
N ALA A 206 -4.22 -12.10 10.22
CA ALA A 206 -5.19 -11.37 9.39
C ALA A 206 -6.33 -12.28 8.97
N ASN A 207 -6.03 -13.47 8.47
CA ASN A 207 -7.04 -14.43 8.03
C ASN A 207 -7.93 -14.95 9.18
N GLU A 208 -7.36 -15.22 10.34
CA GLU A 208 -8.13 -15.61 11.52
C GLU A 208 -9.16 -14.54 11.91
N TYR A 209 -8.74 -13.28 11.89
CA TYR A 209 -9.62 -12.16 12.16
C TYR A 209 -10.74 -12.03 11.12
N LEU A 210 -10.41 -12.12 9.84
CA LEU A 210 -11.39 -12.04 8.76
C LEU A 210 -12.43 -13.16 8.87
N ILE A 211 -11.97 -14.39 9.07
CA ILE A 211 -12.84 -15.57 9.23
C ILE A 211 -13.76 -15.37 10.43
N SER A 212 -13.25 -14.91 11.57
CA SER A 212 -14.06 -14.68 12.79
C SER A 212 -15.16 -13.64 12.60
N HIS A 213 -15.05 -12.79 11.58
CA HIS A 213 -16.05 -11.79 11.23
C HIS A 213 -16.85 -12.15 9.98
N GLY A 214 -16.80 -13.41 9.55
CA GLY A 214 -17.56 -13.88 8.38
C GLY A 214 -17.06 -13.34 7.04
N ILE A 215 -15.81 -12.89 6.97
CA ILE A 215 -15.19 -12.33 5.77
C ILE A 215 -14.26 -13.39 5.18
N THR A 216 -14.32 -13.56 3.86
CA THR A 216 -13.45 -14.50 3.15
C THR A 216 -11.97 -14.15 3.37
N PRO A 217 -11.13 -15.10 3.79
CA PRO A 217 -9.71 -14.84 4.02
C PRO A 217 -8.96 -14.58 2.71
N ILE A 218 -7.74 -14.08 2.85
CA ILE A 218 -6.84 -13.82 1.72
C ILE A 218 -6.02 -15.08 1.42
N ASN A 219 -5.94 -15.42 0.16
CA ASN A 219 -4.97 -16.40 -0.34
C ASN A 219 -3.64 -15.66 -0.63
N TRP A 220 -2.82 -15.62 0.38
CA TRP A 220 -1.55 -14.91 0.32
C TRP A 220 -0.53 -15.49 -0.65
#